data_6539eb33acea0de87b5c65ec4c6f253f
#
_entry.id   6539eb33acea0de87b5c65ec4c6f253f
#
_cell.length_a   1.000
_cell.length_b   1.000
_cell.length_c   1.000
_cell.angle_alpha   90.00
_cell.angle_beta   90.00
_cell.angle_gamma   90.00
#
_symmetry.space_group_name_H-M   'P 1'
#
loop_
_entity.id
_entity.type
_entity.pdbx_description
1 polymer ?
#
loop_
_entity_poly.entity_id
_entity_poly.type
_entity_poly.pdbx_seq_one_letter_code
_entity_poly.pdbx_strand_id
1 'polypeptide(L)'
;YFVENPFEEYVYRGYYSTVFAEGETDEYCVIETSDGTIREVTIGGENKWYMLGHVYFDRAFSEQFVSILENEFKHEAYKLQLWEDYYARHVDTLLLEARHYSDEIIKEFDSLDELRAFDEHYLMHTNSTILLNICSTLNVTPAEIINIKPIKDGLTNTSFCFDCKGETYVYRHPGKGTQEYINRLSEAASMRIAAELEIDKTFVVMNEEEGWKISKFIKNARLLDYDDKEDIEKAVQLMTKLHRSGKSTPYAIEFEKGLVDFKEKL
;
A
#
# COMPACT_ATOMS: atom_id res chain seq x y z
N TYR A 1 -2.01 -12.59 -12.47
CA TYR A 1 -3.12 -12.86 -13.39
C TYR A 1 -2.68 -13.83 -14.50
N PHE A 2 -3.43 -14.90 -14.69
CA PHE A 2 -3.22 -15.84 -15.80
C PHE A 2 -4.24 -15.56 -16.90
N VAL A 3 -3.77 -15.38 -18.12
CA VAL A 3 -4.63 -15.18 -19.30
C VAL A 3 -5.27 -16.50 -19.73
N GLU A 4 -4.56 -17.62 -19.51
CA GLU A 4 -5.04 -18.97 -19.79
C GLU A 4 -5.04 -19.80 -18.51
N ASN A 5 -5.79 -20.92 -18.50
CA ASN A 5 -5.78 -21.84 -17.36
C ASN A 5 -4.45 -22.61 -17.31
N PRO A 6 -3.57 -22.36 -16.35
CA PRO A 6 -2.27 -23.01 -16.28
C PRO A 6 -2.34 -24.46 -15.77
N PHE A 7 -3.54 -24.96 -15.42
CA PHE A 7 -3.74 -26.27 -14.76
C PHE A 7 -4.29 -27.36 -15.69
N GLU A 8 -4.38 -27.12 -16.99
CA GLU A 8 -5.00 -28.08 -17.91
C GLU A 8 -4.20 -29.38 -18.09
N GLU A 9 -2.85 -29.31 -18.00
CA GLU A 9 -1.98 -30.49 -18.09
C GLU A 9 -1.26 -30.72 -16.75
N TYR A 10 -1.94 -31.31 -15.80
CA TYR A 10 -1.48 -31.36 -14.43
C TYR A 10 -0.61 -32.58 -14.12
N VAL A 11 0.66 -32.36 -13.79
CA VAL A 11 1.53 -33.33 -13.14
C VAL A 11 1.70 -32.92 -11.68
N TYR A 12 1.23 -33.78 -10.74
CA TYR A 12 1.21 -33.49 -9.29
C TYR A 12 2.62 -33.42 -8.64
N ARG A 13 3.47 -32.58 -9.18
CA ARG A 13 4.78 -32.24 -8.58
C ARG A 13 4.78 -30.78 -8.17
N GLY A 14 5.50 -30.48 -7.09
CA GLY A 14 5.72 -29.12 -6.67
C GLY A 14 6.42 -28.29 -7.76
N TYR A 15 5.89 -27.14 -8.08
CA TYR A 15 6.51 -26.25 -9.09
C TYR A 15 6.31 -24.79 -8.75
N TYR A 16 7.19 -23.96 -9.27
CA TYR A 16 7.02 -22.52 -9.30
C TYR A 16 6.91 -22.04 -10.75
N SER A 17 5.93 -21.19 -11.04
CA SER A 17 5.85 -20.52 -12.33
C SER A 17 6.96 -19.48 -12.45
N THR A 18 7.54 -19.38 -13.63
CA THR A 18 8.64 -18.44 -13.91
C THR A 18 8.41 -17.75 -15.24
N VAL A 19 8.86 -16.49 -15.32
CA VAL A 19 8.88 -15.71 -16.55
C VAL A 19 10.32 -15.25 -16.82
N PHE A 20 10.68 -15.07 -18.07
CA PHE A 20 12.01 -14.62 -18.45
C PHE A 20 12.08 -13.09 -18.42
N ALA A 21 13.00 -12.54 -17.61
CA ALA A 21 13.31 -11.12 -17.61
C ALA A 21 14.34 -10.82 -18.71
N GLU A 22 13.97 -9.96 -19.64
CA GLU A 22 14.91 -9.35 -20.57
C GLU A 22 15.57 -8.12 -19.90
N GLY A 23 16.90 -8.15 -19.74
CA GLY A 23 17.64 -7.11 -19.02
C GLY A 23 17.78 -7.36 -17.53
N GLU A 24 17.99 -6.28 -16.77
CA GLU A 24 18.15 -6.33 -15.31
C GLU A 24 16.80 -6.52 -14.60
N THR A 25 16.83 -7.29 -13.51
CA THR A 25 15.69 -7.50 -12.61
C THR A 25 16.19 -7.58 -11.17
N ASP A 26 15.37 -7.19 -10.21
CA ASP A 26 15.58 -7.32 -8.76
C ASP A 26 14.74 -8.46 -8.13
N GLU A 27 14.04 -9.23 -8.98
CA GLU A 27 13.21 -10.36 -8.58
C GLU A 27 14.01 -11.59 -8.12
N TYR A 28 13.31 -12.58 -7.54
CA TYR A 28 13.89 -13.88 -7.20
C TYR A 28 14.15 -14.70 -8.46
N CYS A 29 15.39 -14.70 -8.92
CA CYS A 29 15.82 -15.44 -10.10
C CYS A 29 16.18 -16.89 -9.78
N VAL A 30 15.83 -17.80 -10.68
CA VAL A 30 16.08 -19.24 -10.52
C VAL A 30 17.20 -19.73 -11.44
N ILE A 31 17.97 -20.71 -10.94
CA ILE A 31 18.87 -21.54 -11.72
C ILE A 31 18.40 -22.98 -11.55
N GLU A 32 18.18 -23.67 -12.65
CA GLU A 32 17.67 -25.03 -12.69
C GLU A 32 18.69 -26.04 -13.16
N THR A 33 18.44 -27.28 -12.83
CA THR A 33 19.15 -28.44 -13.35
C THR A 33 18.58 -28.84 -14.71
N SER A 34 19.25 -29.79 -15.39
CA SER A 34 18.81 -30.24 -16.71
C SER A 34 17.44 -30.94 -16.74
N ASP A 35 16.91 -31.33 -15.60
CA ASP A 35 15.58 -31.91 -15.44
C ASP A 35 14.51 -30.93 -15.00
N GLY A 36 14.87 -29.61 -14.95
CA GLY A 36 13.95 -28.54 -14.60
C GLY A 36 13.81 -28.27 -13.11
N THR A 37 14.50 -29.00 -12.24
CA THR A 37 14.47 -28.74 -10.80
C THR A 37 15.24 -27.47 -10.44
N ILE A 38 14.64 -26.57 -9.67
CA ILE A 38 15.31 -25.38 -9.16
C ILE A 38 16.38 -25.80 -8.16
N ARG A 39 17.63 -25.41 -8.41
CA ARG A 39 18.79 -25.72 -7.56
C ARG A 39 19.35 -24.51 -6.82
N GLU A 40 19.03 -23.31 -7.27
CA GLU A 40 19.51 -22.07 -6.67
C GLU A 40 18.53 -20.95 -6.93
N VAL A 41 18.35 -20.10 -5.94
CA VAL A 41 17.55 -18.87 -6.02
C VAL A 41 18.43 -17.69 -5.63
N THR A 42 18.49 -16.68 -6.49
CA THR A 42 19.25 -15.44 -6.25
C THR A 42 18.32 -14.25 -6.38
N ILE A 43 18.53 -13.22 -5.55
CA ILE A 43 17.82 -11.95 -5.71
C ILE A 43 18.55 -11.13 -6.76
N GLY A 44 17.82 -10.72 -7.80
CA GLY A 44 18.33 -9.94 -8.91
C GLY A 44 19.16 -10.73 -9.91
N GLY A 45 19.34 -10.12 -11.07
CA GLY A 45 20.14 -10.66 -12.17
C GLY A 45 19.87 -9.96 -13.49
N GLU A 46 20.45 -10.49 -14.54
CA GLU A 46 20.27 -10.00 -15.91
C GLU A 46 19.98 -11.18 -16.83
N ASN A 47 18.93 -11.04 -17.66
CA ASN A 47 18.52 -12.07 -18.62
C ASN A 47 18.31 -13.45 -17.97
N LYS A 48 17.44 -13.50 -16.96
CA LYS A 48 17.15 -14.70 -16.16
C LYS A 48 15.68 -15.02 -16.05
N TRP A 49 15.39 -16.28 -15.78
CA TRP A 49 14.08 -16.70 -15.32
C TRP A 49 13.89 -16.27 -13.86
N TYR A 50 12.76 -15.63 -13.54
CA TYR A 50 12.41 -15.20 -12.19
C TYR A 50 11.09 -15.80 -11.75
N MET A 51 10.94 -15.95 -10.44
CA MET A 51 9.75 -16.47 -9.79
C MET A 51 8.62 -15.46 -9.90
N LEU A 52 7.43 -15.88 -10.32
CA LEU A 52 6.27 -15.01 -10.48
C LEU A 52 5.05 -15.62 -9.79
N GLY A 53 4.78 -15.20 -8.58
CA GLY A 53 3.60 -15.30 -7.73
C GLY A 53 2.83 -16.63 -7.62
N HIS A 54 2.87 -17.51 -8.61
CA HIS A 54 2.11 -18.75 -8.64
C HIS A 54 3.00 -19.96 -8.38
N VAL A 55 2.71 -20.67 -7.29
CA VAL A 55 3.42 -21.87 -6.87
C VAL A 55 2.43 -22.97 -6.49
N TYR A 56 2.79 -24.20 -6.80
CA TYR A 56 2.10 -25.38 -6.29
C TYR A 56 3.02 -26.16 -5.36
N PHE A 57 2.61 -26.30 -4.12
CA PHE A 57 3.27 -27.14 -3.15
C PHE A 57 2.65 -28.53 -3.15
N ASP A 58 3.40 -29.53 -3.54
CA ASP A 58 2.97 -30.89 -3.34
C ASP A 58 3.04 -31.27 -1.85
N ARG A 59 2.60 -32.48 -1.55
CA ARG A 59 2.53 -32.94 -0.14
C ARG A 59 3.92 -33.05 0.50
N ALA A 60 4.90 -33.55 -0.24
CA ALA A 60 6.25 -33.75 0.27
C ALA A 60 6.92 -32.40 0.60
N PHE A 61 6.78 -31.44 -0.30
CA PHE A 61 7.23 -30.05 -0.06
C PHE A 61 6.56 -29.47 1.18
N SER A 62 5.22 -29.57 1.26
CA SER A 62 4.45 -28.98 2.36
C SER A 62 4.84 -29.54 3.73
N GLU A 63 5.02 -30.86 3.86
CA GLU A 63 5.43 -31.52 5.10
C GLU A 63 6.84 -31.07 5.54
N GLN A 64 7.77 -30.95 4.60
CA GLN A 64 9.14 -30.48 4.88
C GLN A 64 9.17 -29.00 5.23
N PHE A 65 8.43 -28.17 4.49
CA PHE A 65 8.38 -26.74 4.71
C PHE A 65 7.78 -26.38 6.08
N VAL A 66 6.72 -27.05 6.50
CA VAL A 66 6.16 -26.89 7.85
C VAL A 66 7.22 -27.21 8.91
N SER A 67 7.98 -28.30 8.75
CA SER A 67 9.05 -28.65 9.71
C SER A 67 10.15 -27.60 9.79
N ILE A 68 10.52 -27.00 8.66
CA ILE A 68 11.50 -25.90 8.61
C ILE A 68 10.94 -24.66 9.33
N LEU A 69 9.69 -24.27 9.02
CA LEU A 69 9.05 -23.12 9.65
C LEU A 69 8.93 -23.29 11.18
N GLU A 70 8.54 -24.46 11.67
CA GLU A 70 8.45 -24.75 13.12
C GLU A 70 9.79 -24.55 13.85
N ASN A 71 10.90 -24.73 13.16
CA ASN A 71 12.23 -24.55 13.72
C ASN A 71 12.74 -23.12 13.57
N GLU A 72 12.62 -22.53 12.39
CA GLU A 72 13.24 -21.23 12.07
C GLU A 72 12.39 -20.03 12.50
N PHE A 73 11.06 -20.11 12.45
CA PHE A 73 10.16 -19.01 12.82
C PHE A 73 10.26 -18.60 14.31
N LYS A 74 10.95 -19.40 15.12
CA LYS A 74 11.29 -19.06 16.52
C LYS A 74 12.31 -17.93 16.62
N HIS A 75 13.07 -17.69 15.57
CA HIS A 75 14.09 -16.64 15.52
C HIS A 75 13.47 -15.33 15.00
N GLU A 76 13.59 -14.26 15.77
CA GLU A 76 13.03 -12.94 15.44
C GLU A 76 13.50 -12.45 14.05
N ALA A 77 14.74 -12.74 13.66
CA ALA A 77 15.32 -12.34 12.37
C ALA A 77 14.58 -12.92 11.16
N TYR A 78 13.85 -14.01 11.32
CA TYR A 78 13.18 -14.71 10.21
C TYR A 78 11.67 -14.41 10.12
N LYS A 79 11.06 -13.86 11.17
CA LYS A 79 9.62 -13.65 11.24
C LYS A 79 9.06 -12.67 10.19
N LEU A 80 9.89 -11.79 9.67
CA LEU A 80 9.51 -10.80 8.66
C LEU A 80 9.97 -11.16 7.24
N GLN A 81 10.55 -12.35 7.07
CA GLN A 81 11.00 -12.82 5.77
C GLN A 81 9.85 -13.39 4.95
N LEU A 82 9.96 -13.29 3.63
CA LEU A 82 9.06 -13.94 2.70
C LEU A 82 9.31 -15.46 2.68
N TRP A 83 8.36 -16.24 2.24
CA TRP A 83 8.54 -17.69 2.15
C TRP A 83 9.61 -18.07 1.12
N GLU A 84 9.83 -17.25 0.12
CA GLU A 84 10.91 -17.39 -0.88
C GLU A 84 12.30 -17.32 -0.24
N ASP A 85 12.48 -16.52 0.81
CA ASP A 85 13.74 -16.46 1.56
C ASP A 85 14.04 -17.78 2.29
N TYR A 86 12.99 -18.40 2.85
CA TYR A 86 13.11 -19.75 3.43
C TYR A 86 13.42 -20.78 2.36
N TYR A 87 12.71 -20.72 1.24
CA TYR A 87 12.93 -21.62 0.12
C TYR A 87 14.35 -21.52 -0.42
N ALA A 88 14.85 -20.31 -0.66
CA ALA A 88 16.20 -20.07 -1.17
C ALA A 88 17.30 -20.69 -0.29
N ARG A 89 17.10 -20.69 1.06
CA ARG A 89 18.04 -21.31 1.99
C ARG A 89 17.96 -22.85 2.03
N HIS A 90 16.85 -23.41 1.64
CA HIS A 90 16.55 -24.84 1.74
C HIS A 90 16.25 -25.49 0.39
N VAL A 91 16.69 -24.89 -0.70
CA VAL A 91 16.39 -25.32 -2.07
C VAL A 91 16.81 -26.77 -2.35
N ASP A 92 17.86 -27.27 -1.69
CA ASP A 92 18.31 -28.66 -1.80
C ASP A 92 17.34 -29.67 -1.15
N THR A 93 16.50 -29.22 -0.23
CA THR A 93 15.53 -30.06 0.52
C THR A 93 14.11 -29.82 0.00
N LEU A 94 13.76 -28.58 -0.25
CA LEU A 94 12.46 -28.15 -0.76
C LEU A 94 12.50 -28.14 -2.29
N LEU A 95 12.16 -29.28 -2.90
CA LEU A 95 12.27 -29.42 -4.34
C LEU A 95 11.04 -28.84 -5.08
N LEU A 96 11.29 -27.90 -5.99
CA LEU A 96 10.31 -27.37 -6.93
C LEU A 96 10.86 -27.45 -8.36
N GLU A 97 9.98 -27.72 -9.33
CA GLU A 97 10.29 -27.59 -10.74
C GLU A 97 10.03 -26.15 -11.19
N ALA A 98 10.90 -25.57 -12.01
CA ALA A 98 10.62 -24.32 -12.71
C ALA A 98 9.64 -24.59 -13.87
N ARG A 99 8.51 -23.88 -13.90
CA ARG A 99 7.61 -23.88 -15.05
C ARG A 99 7.67 -22.55 -15.77
N HIS A 100 8.16 -22.62 -16.99
CA HIS A 100 8.35 -21.44 -17.81
C HIS A 100 7.07 -21.03 -18.52
N TYR A 101 6.70 -19.78 -18.34
CA TYR A 101 5.60 -19.15 -19.05
C TYR A 101 6.11 -17.92 -19.80
N SER A 102 5.46 -17.59 -20.91
CA SER A 102 5.69 -16.30 -21.53
C SER A 102 5.03 -15.19 -20.70
N ASP A 103 5.56 -13.99 -20.80
CA ASP A 103 5.00 -12.78 -20.19
C ASP A 103 3.62 -12.41 -20.77
N GLU A 104 3.19 -13.02 -21.87
CA GLU A 104 1.83 -12.89 -22.40
C GLU A 104 0.81 -13.69 -21.59
N ILE A 105 1.22 -14.80 -20.95
CA ILE A 105 0.34 -15.70 -20.19
C ILE A 105 0.20 -15.27 -18.74
N ILE A 106 1.30 -14.86 -18.11
CA ILE A 106 1.29 -14.40 -16.72
C ILE A 106 1.52 -12.90 -16.71
N LYS A 107 0.64 -12.17 -16.04
CA LYS A 107 0.75 -10.71 -15.83
C LYS A 107 0.77 -10.41 -14.35
N GLU A 108 1.71 -9.59 -13.94
CA GLU A 108 1.78 -8.96 -12.63
C GLU A 108 1.46 -7.48 -12.77
N PHE A 109 0.75 -6.92 -11.81
CA PHE A 109 0.37 -5.52 -11.79
C PHE A 109 0.63 -4.96 -10.40
N ASP A 110 1.63 -4.10 -10.30
CA ASP A 110 1.99 -3.39 -9.07
C ASP A 110 1.20 -2.10 -8.90
N SER A 111 0.59 -1.64 -9.97
CA SER A 111 -0.18 -0.41 -9.98
C SER A 111 -1.48 -0.51 -10.78
N LEU A 112 -2.44 0.39 -10.44
CA LEU A 112 -3.65 0.54 -11.23
C LEU A 112 -3.34 1.03 -12.65
N ASP A 113 -2.27 1.79 -12.84
CA ASP A 113 -1.89 2.32 -14.15
C ASP A 113 -1.39 1.19 -15.08
N GLU A 114 -0.68 0.21 -14.56
CA GLU A 114 -0.29 -1.00 -15.31
C GLU A 114 -1.50 -1.86 -15.69
N LEU A 115 -2.44 -2.06 -14.75
CA LEU A 115 -3.69 -2.76 -15.02
C LEU A 115 -4.50 -2.04 -16.11
N ARG A 116 -4.55 -0.71 -16.09
CA ARG A 116 -5.23 0.10 -17.11
C ARG A 116 -4.54 0.04 -18.47
N ALA A 117 -3.20 -0.04 -18.49
CA ALA A 117 -2.43 -0.23 -19.72
C ALA A 117 -2.70 -1.61 -20.34
N PHE A 118 -2.95 -2.62 -19.51
CA PHE A 118 -3.28 -3.96 -19.95
C PHE A 118 -4.75 -4.09 -20.41
N ASP A 119 -5.68 -3.50 -19.65
CA ASP A 119 -7.12 -3.59 -19.93
C ASP A 119 -7.76 -2.21 -19.82
N GLU A 120 -8.07 -1.61 -20.96
CA GLU A 120 -8.70 -0.30 -21.09
C GLU A 120 -10.06 -0.20 -20.38
N HIS A 121 -10.71 -1.32 -20.07
CA HIS A 121 -11.96 -1.33 -19.31
C HIS A 121 -11.81 -0.65 -17.96
N TYR A 122 -10.63 -0.77 -17.32
CA TYR A 122 -10.32 -0.12 -16.03
C TYR A 122 -10.04 1.38 -16.13
N LEU A 123 -9.96 1.97 -17.32
CA LEU A 123 -9.82 3.42 -17.48
C LEU A 123 -11.07 4.18 -17.02
N MET A 124 -12.26 3.68 -17.36
CA MET A 124 -13.51 4.41 -17.13
C MET A 124 -14.46 3.66 -16.20
N HIS A 125 -14.38 2.33 -16.14
CA HIS A 125 -15.27 1.50 -15.35
C HIS A 125 -14.63 1.17 -13.99
N THR A 126 -15.13 1.79 -12.93
CA THR A 126 -14.69 1.50 -11.57
C THR A 126 -15.87 1.37 -10.62
N ASN A 127 -15.82 0.35 -9.78
CA ASN A 127 -16.74 0.19 -8.65
C ASN A 127 -16.15 0.76 -7.35
N SER A 128 -15.00 1.43 -7.42
CA SER A 128 -14.34 2.03 -6.28
C SER A 128 -15.05 3.32 -5.85
N THR A 129 -15.71 3.30 -4.70
CA THR A 129 -16.29 4.51 -4.08
C THR A 129 -15.24 5.60 -3.85
N ILE A 130 -14.01 5.19 -3.57
CA ILE A 130 -12.86 6.10 -3.39
C ILE A 130 -12.59 6.89 -4.68
N LEU A 131 -12.48 6.22 -5.81
CA LEU A 131 -12.26 6.89 -7.09
C LEU A 131 -13.47 7.74 -7.48
N LEU A 132 -14.69 7.28 -7.22
CA LEU A 132 -15.90 8.07 -7.47
C LEU A 132 -15.94 9.35 -6.60
N ASN A 133 -15.52 9.28 -5.35
CA ASN A 133 -15.40 10.46 -4.48
C ASN A 133 -14.38 11.47 -5.03
N ILE A 134 -13.25 11.00 -5.53
CA ILE A 134 -12.24 11.87 -6.18
C ILE A 134 -12.82 12.50 -7.44
N CYS A 135 -13.43 11.69 -8.31
CA CYS A 135 -14.03 12.16 -9.56
C CYS A 135 -15.06 13.26 -9.33
N SER A 136 -15.99 13.04 -8.40
CA SER A 136 -17.04 14.01 -8.06
C SER A 136 -16.48 15.29 -7.45
N THR A 137 -15.46 15.18 -6.60
CA THR A 137 -14.84 16.33 -5.92
C THR A 137 -14.04 17.21 -6.88
N LEU A 138 -13.20 16.59 -7.72
CA LEU A 138 -12.28 17.30 -8.61
C LEU A 138 -12.87 17.55 -10.00
N ASN A 139 -14.09 17.05 -10.25
CA ASN A 139 -14.78 17.09 -11.55
C ASN A 139 -13.88 16.53 -12.68
N VAL A 140 -13.53 15.26 -12.54
CA VAL A 140 -12.66 14.50 -13.45
C VAL A 140 -13.22 13.10 -13.68
N THR A 141 -12.69 12.43 -14.69
CA THR A 141 -12.94 11.03 -14.99
C THR A 141 -11.93 10.12 -14.26
N PRO A 142 -12.24 8.83 -14.05
CA PRO A 142 -11.28 7.90 -13.46
C PRO A 142 -9.94 7.83 -14.21
N ALA A 143 -9.94 7.98 -15.54
CA ALA A 143 -8.73 7.93 -16.36
C ALA A 143 -7.77 9.13 -16.13
N GLU A 144 -8.27 10.24 -15.56
CA GLU A 144 -7.44 11.40 -15.23
C GLU A 144 -6.75 11.27 -13.86
N ILE A 145 -7.05 10.21 -13.09
CA ILE A 145 -6.43 9.91 -11.80
C ILE A 145 -5.30 8.92 -12.06
N ILE A 146 -4.07 9.36 -11.96
CA ILE A 146 -2.86 8.58 -12.31
C ILE A 146 -1.84 8.61 -11.18
N ASN A 147 -0.79 7.81 -11.27
CA ASN A 147 0.33 7.75 -10.31
C ASN A 147 -0.14 7.51 -8.87
N ILE A 148 -1.10 6.61 -8.68
CA ILE A 148 -1.63 6.27 -7.35
C ILE A 148 -0.56 5.52 -6.55
N LYS A 149 -0.12 6.13 -5.42
CA LYS A 149 0.94 5.57 -4.56
C LYS A 149 0.49 5.56 -3.10
N PRO A 150 0.55 4.42 -2.40
CA PRO A 150 0.18 4.35 -1.00
C PRO A 150 1.13 5.19 -0.12
N ILE A 151 0.57 5.81 0.92
CA ILE A 151 1.32 6.46 1.99
C ILE A 151 1.21 5.55 3.21
N LYS A 152 2.34 4.97 3.65
CA LYS A 152 2.37 3.92 4.69
C LYS A 152 2.55 4.46 6.12
N ASP A 153 2.68 5.77 6.30
CA ASP A 153 3.06 6.39 7.58
C ASP A 153 1.91 6.56 8.59
N GLY A 154 0.71 6.07 8.28
CA GLY A 154 -0.48 6.20 9.13
C GLY A 154 -0.86 4.91 9.85
N LEU A 155 -1.02 4.96 11.19
CA LEU A 155 -1.41 3.81 12.01
C LEU A 155 -2.88 3.40 11.84
N THR A 156 -3.78 4.36 11.57
CA THR A 156 -5.23 4.14 11.65
C THR A 156 -5.99 4.45 10.35
N ASN A 157 -5.40 5.18 9.43
CA ASN A 157 -6.03 5.59 8.18
C ASN A 157 -5.31 4.99 6.98
N THR A 158 -6.07 4.66 5.93
CA THR A 158 -5.49 4.33 4.63
C THR A 158 -5.34 5.62 3.82
N SER A 159 -4.11 5.94 3.45
CA SER A 159 -3.82 7.15 2.67
C SER A 159 -3.02 6.81 1.43
N PHE A 160 -3.26 7.55 0.36
CA PHE A 160 -2.46 7.47 -0.85
C PHE A 160 -2.38 8.84 -1.53
N CYS A 161 -1.31 9.07 -2.27
CA CYS A 161 -1.21 10.21 -3.18
C CYS A 161 -1.57 9.79 -4.61
N PHE A 162 -2.01 10.75 -5.40
CA PHE A 162 -2.33 10.58 -6.80
C PHE A 162 -2.15 11.90 -7.55
N ASP A 163 -1.88 11.82 -8.84
CA ASP A 163 -1.79 12.99 -9.71
C ASP A 163 -3.09 13.17 -10.49
N CYS A 164 -3.51 14.43 -10.63
CA CYS A 164 -4.68 14.80 -11.38
C CYS A 164 -4.57 16.26 -11.83
N LYS A 165 -4.86 16.56 -13.10
CA LYS A 165 -4.81 17.92 -13.68
C LYS A 165 -3.50 18.67 -13.40
N GLY A 166 -2.37 17.98 -13.37
CA GLY A 166 -1.04 18.56 -13.14
C GLY A 166 -0.70 18.87 -11.68
N GLU A 167 -1.58 18.54 -10.75
CA GLU A 167 -1.39 18.67 -9.30
C GLU A 167 -1.35 17.29 -8.63
N THR A 168 -0.61 17.18 -7.54
CA THR A 168 -0.59 15.98 -6.69
C THR A 168 -1.51 16.18 -5.48
N TYR A 169 -2.36 15.22 -5.21
CA TYR A 169 -3.30 15.21 -4.10
C TYR A 169 -3.04 14.05 -3.15
N VAL A 170 -3.58 14.15 -1.95
CA VAL A 170 -3.66 13.05 -0.98
C VAL A 170 -5.12 12.74 -0.70
N TYR A 171 -5.49 11.48 -0.87
CA TYR A 171 -6.76 10.96 -0.37
C TYR A 171 -6.50 10.21 0.95
N ARG A 172 -7.29 10.53 1.98
CA ARG A 172 -7.28 9.81 3.26
C ARG A 172 -8.63 9.14 3.47
N HIS A 173 -8.62 7.82 3.59
CA HIS A 173 -9.79 7.04 4.00
C HIS A 173 -9.67 6.67 5.47
N PRO A 174 -10.72 6.86 6.30
CA PRO A 174 -10.67 6.51 7.71
C PRO A 174 -10.55 4.99 7.89
N GLY A 175 -9.74 4.55 8.83
CA GLY A 175 -9.63 3.15 9.19
C GLY A 175 -10.89 2.65 9.89
N LYS A 176 -11.14 1.35 9.80
CA LYS A 176 -12.29 0.69 10.45
C LYS A 176 -12.26 0.94 11.96
N GLY A 177 -13.42 1.26 12.53
CA GLY A 177 -13.59 1.50 13.97
C GLY A 177 -13.17 2.90 14.46
N THR A 178 -12.52 3.73 13.62
CA THR A 178 -12.08 5.07 14.03
C THR A 178 -13.25 6.04 14.33
N GLN A 179 -14.45 5.78 13.82
CA GLN A 179 -15.67 6.54 14.12
C GLN A 179 -16.07 6.47 15.60
N GLU A 180 -15.61 5.47 16.33
CA GLU A 180 -15.90 5.33 17.77
C GLU A 180 -15.08 6.31 18.63
N TYR A 181 -13.97 6.81 18.11
CA TYR A 181 -12.99 7.63 18.84
C TYR A 181 -12.86 9.04 18.28
N ILE A 182 -13.19 9.23 17.00
CA ILE A 182 -12.97 10.51 16.31
C ILE A 182 -14.32 11.10 15.90
N ASN A 183 -14.63 12.29 16.46
CA ASN A 183 -15.79 13.07 16.03
C ASN A 183 -15.47 13.74 14.67
N ARG A 184 -16.02 13.18 13.59
CA ARG A 184 -15.77 13.66 12.21
C ARG A 184 -16.32 15.04 11.93
N LEU A 185 -17.43 15.39 12.55
CA LEU A 185 -18.02 16.75 12.45
C LEU A 185 -17.07 17.79 13.08
N SER A 186 -16.48 17.46 14.23
CA SER A 186 -15.49 18.31 14.89
C SER A 186 -14.22 18.47 14.05
N GLU A 187 -13.72 17.35 13.48
CA GLU A 187 -12.57 17.37 12.59
C GLU A 187 -12.83 18.26 11.37
N ALA A 188 -13.96 18.07 10.69
CA ALA A 188 -14.30 18.85 9.49
C ALA A 188 -14.47 20.34 9.79
N ALA A 189 -15.14 20.70 10.90
CA ALA A 189 -15.30 22.08 11.33
C ALA A 189 -13.93 22.75 11.61
N SER A 190 -13.03 22.04 12.29
CA SER A 190 -11.68 22.53 12.58
C SER A 190 -10.86 22.75 11.31
N MET A 191 -10.94 21.82 10.36
CA MET A 191 -10.23 21.93 9.07
C MET A 191 -10.74 23.10 8.22
N ARG A 192 -12.05 23.37 8.21
CA ARG A 192 -12.60 24.55 7.53
C ARG A 192 -12.08 25.84 8.14
N ILE A 193 -12.04 25.94 9.45
CA ILE A 193 -11.48 27.12 10.14
C ILE A 193 -10.00 27.29 9.77
N ALA A 194 -9.22 26.23 9.77
CA ALA A 194 -7.80 26.28 9.40
C ALA A 194 -7.61 26.73 7.94
N ALA A 195 -8.45 26.27 7.03
CA ALA A 195 -8.43 26.69 5.62
C ALA A 195 -8.85 28.16 5.45
N GLU A 196 -9.94 28.60 6.09
CA GLU A 196 -10.39 30.00 6.06
C GLU A 196 -9.35 30.97 6.60
N LEU A 197 -8.59 30.54 7.60
CA LEU A 197 -7.50 31.31 8.17
C LEU A 197 -6.20 31.15 7.40
N GLU A 198 -6.17 30.44 6.28
CA GLU A 198 -4.96 30.12 5.52
C GLU A 198 -3.83 29.51 6.39
N ILE A 199 -4.19 28.79 7.43
CA ILE A 199 -3.28 27.99 8.24
C ILE A 199 -3.01 26.67 7.52
N ASP A 200 -4.09 26.03 7.00
CA ASP A 200 -4.00 24.90 6.10
C ASP A 200 -4.37 25.34 4.67
N LYS A 201 -3.37 25.47 3.81
CA LYS A 201 -3.54 25.82 2.40
C LYS A 201 -3.74 24.62 1.49
N THR A 202 -3.71 23.41 2.05
CA THR A 202 -3.81 22.15 1.31
C THR A 202 -5.22 21.59 1.29
N PHE A 203 -6.08 22.02 2.21
CA PHE A 203 -7.43 21.51 2.36
C PHE A 203 -8.26 21.72 1.08
N VAL A 204 -8.84 20.62 0.57
CA VAL A 204 -9.78 20.65 -0.56
C VAL A 204 -11.20 20.34 -0.09
N VAL A 205 -11.39 19.16 0.52
CA VAL A 205 -12.69 18.72 1.00
C VAL A 205 -12.53 17.65 2.10
N MET A 206 -13.52 17.58 2.98
CA MET A 206 -13.73 16.46 3.89
C MET A 206 -15.21 16.11 3.91
N ASN A 207 -15.53 14.83 3.76
CA ASN A 207 -16.85 14.29 3.99
C ASN A 207 -17.06 14.09 5.50
N GLU A 208 -18.05 14.77 6.06
CA GLU A 208 -18.29 14.78 7.50
C GLU A 208 -18.91 13.49 8.02
N GLU A 209 -19.66 12.77 7.17
CA GLU A 209 -20.34 11.52 7.54
C GLU A 209 -19.39 10.33 7.44
N GLU A 210 -18.72 10.19 6.30
CA GLU A 210 -17.82 9.07 6.01
C GLU A 210 -16.39 9.30 6.51
N GLY A 211 -15.99 10.55 6.74
CA GLY A 211 -14.70 10.93 7.30
C GLY A 211 -13.52 10.89 6.32
N TRP A 212 -13.74 10.62 5.03
CA TRP A 212 -12.68 10.73 4.05
C TRP A 212 -12.38 12.20 3.71
N LYS A 213 -11.15 12.46 3.29
CA LYS A 213 -10.75 13.81 2.87
C LYS A 213 -9.79 13.80 1.69
N ILE A 214 -9.79 14.90 0.96
CA ILE A 214 -8.82 15.22 -0.09
C ILE A 214 -8.09 16.49 0.31
N SER A 215 -6.77 16.47 0.16
CA SER A 215 -5.90 17.63 0.34
C SER A 215 -4.83 17.66 -0.76
N LYS A 216 -4.23 18.83 -1.01
CA LYS A 216 -3.06 18.93 -1.90
C LYS A 216 -1.84 18.33 -1.22
N PHE A 217 -0.98 17.67 -1.99
CA PHE A 217 0.28 17.13 -1.49
C PHE A 217 1.30 18.25 -1.31
N ILE A 218 2.00 18.25 -0.18
CA ILE A 218 3.10 19.20 0.07
C ILE A 218 4.40 18.56 -0.38
N LYS A 219 4.95 19.05 -1.49
CA LYS A 219 6.26 18.60 -1.98
C LYS A 219 7.36 19.05 -1.03
N ASN A 220 8.35 18.18 -0.81
CA ASN A 220 9.51 18.45 0.04
C ASN A 220 9.17 18.81 1.50
N ALA A 221 8.04 18.31 2.00
CA ALA A 221 7.71 18.45 3.42
C ALA A 221 8.77 17.73 4.27
N ARG A 222 9.12 18.35 5.39
CA ARG A 222 9.95 17.75 6.43
C ARG A 222 9.28 17.90 7.78
N LEU A 223 9.73 17.14 8.73
CA LEU A 223 9.28 17.31 10.11
C LEU A 223 9.76 18.65 10.69
N LEU A 224 8.95 19.20 11.60
CA LEU A 224 9.34 20.37 12.40
C LEU A 224 10.61 20.02 13.20
N ASP A 225 11.61 20.87 13.12
CA ASP A 225 12.79 20.78 13.96
C ASP A 225 12.55 21.60 15.24
N TYR A 226 12.48 20.91 16.37
CA TYR A 226 12.24 21.55 17.67
C TYR A 226 13.44 22.31 18.21
N ASP A 227 14.63 22.09 17.65
CA ASP A 227 15.86 22.79 17.99
C ASP A 227 16.11 24.01 17.07
N ASP A 228 15.37 24.09 15.96
CA ASP A 228 15.43 25.23 15.03
C ASP A 228 14.46 26.34 15.47
N LYS A 229 15.05 27.46 15.86
CA LYS A 229 14.30 28.64 16.33
C LYS A 229 13.35 29.20 15.26
N GLU A 230 13.72 29.18 13.99
CA GLU A 230 12.89 29.68 12.89
C GLU A 230 11.65 28.80 12.70
N ASP A 231 11.79 27.50 12.82
CA ASP A 231 10.68 26.56 12.75
C ASP A 231 9.70 26.76 13.90
N ILE A 232 10.23 26.93 15.12
CA ILE A 232 9.42 27.23 16.31
C ILE A 232 8.69 28.57 16.15
N GLU A 233 9.36 29.61 15.69
CA GLU A 233 8.73 30.92 15.44
C GLU A 233 7.58 30.83 14.44
N LYS A 234 7.75 30.09 13.32
CA LYS A 234 6.70 29.85 12.34
C LYS A 234 5.50 29.11 12.95
N ALA A 235 5.76 28.05 13.72
CA ALA A 235 4.70 27.30 14.39
C ALA A 235 3.90 28.17 15.37
N VAL A 236 4.61 28.98 16.19
CA VAL A 236 3.98 29.91 17.15
C VAL A 236 3.17 30.98 16.43
N GLN A 237 3.63 31.49 15.29
CA GLN A 237 2.87 32.46 14.47
C GLN A 237 1.55 31.87 14.00
N LEU A 238 1.55 30.62 13.48
CA LEU A 238 0.32 29.95 13.04
C LEU A 238 -0.65 29.71 14.20
N MET A 239 -0.16 29.25 15.35
CA MET A 239 -0.97 29.10 16.57
C MET A 239 -1.54 30.44 17.04
N THR A 240 -0.74 31.49 17.03
CA THR A 240 -1.18 32.84 17.41
C THR A 240 -2.27 33.36 16.45
N LYS A 241 -2.13 33.11 15.16
CA LYS A 241 -3.15 33.47 14.16
C LYS A 241 -4.48 32.79 14.47
N LEU A 242 -4.46 31.49 14.80
CA LEU A 242 -5.66 30.72 15.19
C LEU A 242 -6.28 31.33 16.45
N HIS A 243 -5.51 31.48 17.53
CA HIS A 243 -6.02 31.97 18.83
C HIS A 243 -6.58 33.40 18.76
N ARG A 244 -5.96 34.27 17.96
CA ARG A 244 -6.43 35.66 17.79
C ARG A 244 -7.60 35.81 16.82
N SER A 245 -7.95 34.78 16.07
CA SER A 245 -9.05 34.84 15.08
C SER A 245 -10.43 34.96 15.72
N GLY A 246 -10.56 34.58 17.01
CA GLY A 246 -11.85 34.49 17.68
C GLY A 246 -12.78 33.36 17.14
N LYS A 247 -12.28 32.55 16.20
CA LYS A 247 -13.06 31.43 15.66
C LYS A 247 -13.03 30.24 16.62
N SER A 248 -14.17 29.59 16.76
CA SER A 248 -14.31 28.36 17.54
C SER A 248 -15.23 27.38 16.82
N THR A 249 -15.13 26.10 17.17
CA THR A 249 -16.09 25.09 16.74
C THR A 249 -17.15 24.88 17.83
N PRO A 250 -18.35 24.41 17.48
CA PRO A 250 -19.38 24.07 18.48
C PRO A 250 -19.05 22.79 19.27
N TYR A 251 -17.91 22.17 19.00
CA TYR A 251 -17.48 20.90 19.59
C TYR A 251 -16.42 21.14 20.65
N ALA A 252 -16.65 20.62 21.87
CA ALA A 252 -15.66 20.63 22.94
C ALA A 252 -14.87 19.32 22.96
N ILE A 253 -13.59 19.39 23.30
CA ILE A 253 -12.77 18.22 23.60
C ILE A 253 -12.92 17.93 25.09
N GLU A 254 -13.70 16.90 25.43
CA GLU A 254 -13.83 16.40 26.80
C GLU A 254 -12.71 15.36 27.05
N PHE A 255 -11.52 15.85 27.38
CA PHE A 255 -10.31 15.02 27.51
C PHE A 255 -10.46 13.93 28.58
N GLU A 256 -11.07 14.27 29.71
CA GLU A 256 -11.27 13.31 30.80
C GLU A 256 -12.25 12.21 30.43
N LYS A 257 -13.35 12.53 29.75
CA LYS A 257 -14.34 11.56 29.29
C LYS A 257 -13.74 10.64 28.21
N GLY A 258 -12.98 11.19 27.27
CA GLY A 258 -12.29 10.39 26.25
C GLY A 258 -11.30 9.39 26.84
N LEU A 259 -10.59 9.74 27.91
CA LEU A 259 -9.69 8.82 28.63
C LEU A 259 -10.44 7.71 29.38
N VAL A 260 -11.58 8.02 29.99
CA VAL A 260 -12.42 7.02 30.67
C VAL A 260 -13.01 6.06 29.65
N ASP A 261 -13.62 6.57 28.58
CA ASP A 261 -14.20 5.76 27.50
C ASP A 261 -13.16 4.83 26.83
N PHE A 262 -11.93 5.30 26.66
CA PHE A 262 -10.83 4.49 26.12
C PHE A 262 -10.41 3.39 27.09
N LYS A 263 -10.36 3.70 28.39
CA LYS A 263 -9.96 2.74 29.44
C LYS A 263 -11.04 1.64 29.67
N GLU A 264 -12.30 1.94 29.42
CA GLU A 264 -13.40 0.96 29.53
C GLU A 264 -13.49 0.03 28.30
N LYS A 265 -12.87 0.43 27.16
CA LYS A 265 -12.86 -0.35 25.91
C LYS A 265 -11.61 -1.21 25.71
N LEU A 266 -10.60 -1.07 26.57
CA LEU A 266 -9.40 -1.92 26.64
C LEU A 266 -9.62 -3.09 27.60
#